data_70afa335848764ff92ee4dd3dd864293
#
_entry.id   70afa335848764ff92ee4dd3dd864293
#
_cell.length_a   1.000
_cell.length_b   1.000
_cell.length_c   1.000
_cell.angle_alpha   90.00
_cell.angle_beta   90.00
_cell.angle_gamma   90.00
#
_symmetry.space_group_name_H-M   'P 1'
#
loop_
_entity.id
_entity.type
_entity.pdbx_description
1 polymer ?
#
loop_
_entity_poly.entity_id
_entity_poly.type
_entity_poly.pdbx_seq_one_letter_code
_entity_poly.pdbx_strand_id
1 'polypeptide(L)'
;MKAFVAVSGFKNSGKTTLCLDLASRLEGMGIRVAFVKRTHELILDSQGTDTGLFLRQGIPTILWGPDGIRGEARETKPELEWLVDRLMPDVDLVLLEGGKDLPLPRIWVGPPEDCPEGVGGILAWYTREGRTEKVPSFGPGEEEQLARLLVERLLRSKDFPAISLHVDGRKVFLKPYLAKFLQESIQGMLRSLKDTEGRDISIHIRGHDSPGR
;
A
#
# COMPACT_ATOMS: atom_id res chain seq x y z
N MET A 1 -6.71 -9.12 -1.19
CA MET A 1 -6.19 -7.89 -1.85
C MET A 1 -5.94 -6.85 -0.78
N LYS A 2 -4.86 -6.13 -0.88
CA LYS A 2 -4.48 -5.07 0.06
C LYS A 2 -5.29 -3.81 -0.20
N ALA A 3 -5.74 -3.15 0.84
CA ALA A 3 -6.34 -1.84 0.76
C ALA A 3 -5.26 -0.76 0.89
N PHE A 4 -5.49 0.37 0.25
CA PHE A 4 -4.61 1.54 0.30
C PHE A 4 -5.41 2.75 0.73
N VAL A 5 -4.86 3.55 1.63
CA VAL A 5 -5.41 4.84 2.01
C VAL A 5 -4.28 5.87 2.09
N ALA A 6 -4.46 6.99 1.41
CA ALA A 6 -3.53 8.09 1.50
C ALA A 6 -3.87 8.98 2.71
N VAL A 7 -2.85 9.35 3.49
CA VAL A 7 -2.95 10.36 4.54
C VAL A 7 -2.23 11.61 4.04
N SER A 8 -3.00 12.59 3.60
CA SER A 8 -2.51 13.79 2.93
C SER A 8 -2.84 15.04 3.71
N GLY A 9 -2.09 16.09 3.50
CA GLY A 9 -2.22 17.38 4.19
C GLY A 9 -0.97 18.22 3.97
N PHE A 10 -0.91 19.41 4.55
CA PHE A 10 0.26 20.27 4.47
C PHE A 10 1.42 19.77 5.35
N LYS A 11 2.60 20.33 5.15
CA LYS A 11 3.77 20.04 6.01
C LYS A 11 3.41 20.37 7.46
N ASN A 12 3.85 19.53 8.39
CA ASN A 12 3.60 19.68 9.84
C ASN A 12 2.13 19.65 10.29
N SER A 13 1.21 19.12 9.47
CA SER A 13 -0.20 18.97 9.85
C SER A 13 -0.50 17.79 10.78
N GLY A 14 0.50 17.01 11.20
CA GLY A 14 0.29 15.86 12.10
C GLY A 14 0.03 14.53 11.39
N LYS A 15 0.26 14.43 10.07
CA LYS A 15 0.04 13.19 9.29
C LYS A 15 0.75 11.97 9.87
N THR A 16 2.03 12.11 10.19
CA THR A 16 2.84 10.99 10.72
C THR A 16 2.29 10.51 12.07
N THR A 17 1.89 11.43 12.94
CA THR A 17 1.25 11.10 14.22
C THR A 17 -0.06 10.34 14.01
N LEU A 18 -0.91 10.85 13.12
CA LEU A 18 -2.15 10.16 12.76
C LEU A 18 -1.90 8.76 12.17
N CYS A 19 -0.90 8.61 11.29
CA CYS A 19 -0.55 7.30 10.73
C CYS A 19 -0.12 6.31 11.83
N LEU A 20 0.68 6.75 12.81
CA LEU A 20 1.10 5.92 13.94
C LEU A 20 -0.10 5.50 14.81
N ASP A 21 -0.98 6.44 15.16
CA ASP A 21 -2.17 6.15 15.95
C ASP A 21 -3.12 5.20 15.22
N LEU A 22 -3.36 5.42 13.93
CA LEU A 22 -4.19 4.53 13.12
C LEU A 22 -3.57 3.14 12.99
N ALA A 23 -2.26 3.04 12.74
CA ALA A 23 -1.57 1.76 12.64
C ALA A 23 -1.74 0.94 13.93
N SER A 24 -1.49 1.54 15.09
CA SER A 24 -1.64 0.88 16.38
C SER A 24 -3.07 0.37 16.63
N ARG A 25 -4.09 1.18 16.30
CA ARG A 25 -5.51 0.79 16.48
C ARG A 25 -5.94 -0.31 15.51
N LEU A 26 -5.53 -0.21 14.25
CA LEU A 26 -5.81 -1.22 13.23
C LEU A 26 -5.16 -2.56 13.57
N GLU A 27 -3.90 -2.55 14.03
CA GLU A 27 -3.23 -3.75 14.53
C GLU A 27 -3.96 -4.34 15.76
N GLY A 28 -4.44 -3.51 16.68
CA GLY A 28 -5.30 -3.93 17.79
C GLY A 28 -6.63 -4.57 17.33
N MET A 29 -7.11 -4.26 16.13
CA MET A 29 -8.27 -4.91 15.49
C MET A 29 -7.89 -6.17 14.68
N GLY A 30 -6.61 -6.59 14.69
CA GLY A 30 -6.11 -7.74 13.94
C GLY A 30 -5.85 -7.48 12.46
N ILE A 31 -5.76 -6.21 12.04
CA ILE A 31 -5.45 -5.80 10.67
C ILE A 31 -3.93 -5.60 10.57
N ARG A 32 -3.28 -6.29 9.65
CA ARG A 32 -1.84 -6.14 9.39
C ARG A 32 -1.62 -4.88 8.56
N VAL A 33 -0.86 -3.93 9.11
CA VAL A 33 -0.67 -2.61 8.51
C VAL A 33 0.76 -2.44 8.01
N ALA A 34 0.91 -1.79 6.85
CA ALA A 34 2.19 -1.24 6.43
C ALA A 34 2.11 0.28 6.29
N PHE A 35 3.23 0.92 6.55
CA PHE A 35 3.39 2.36 6.35
C PHE A 35 4.31 2.61 5.16
N VAL A 36 3.85 3.46 4.25
CA VAL A 36 4.63 3.94 3.11
C VAL A 36 4.69 5.46 3.17
N LYS A 37 5.89 6.02 3.11
CA LYS A 37 6.08 7.47 2.99
C LYS A 37 6.53 7.81 1.58
N ARG A 38 5.74 8.60 0.86
CA ARG A 38 6.14 9.18 -0.41
C ARG A 38 6.81 10.53 -0.17
N THR A 39 8.05 10.64 -0.58
CA THR A 39 8.85 11.86 -0.46
C THR A 39 9.37 12.30 -1.83
N HIS A 40 9.70 13.58 -1.97
CA HIS A 40 10.44 14.13 -3.10
C HIS A 40 11.95 14.19 -2.83
N GLU A 41 12.38 13.81 -1.63
CA GLU A 41 13.79 13.77 -1.25
C GLU A 41 14.46 12.51 -1.83
N LEU A 42 15.77 12.59 -2.05
CA LEU A 42 16.57 11.43 -2.43
C LEU A 42 16.66 10.50 -1.21
N ILE A 43 16.32 9.22 -1.40
CA ILE A 43 16.25 8.23 -0.33
C ILE A 43 17.34 7.16 -0.41
N LEU A 44 17.96 6.99 -1.58
CA LEU A 44 18.99 5.97 -1.77
C LEU A 44 20.31 6.44 -1.17
N ASP A 45 20.94 5.59 -0.37
CA ASP A 45 22.29 5.82 0.13
C ASP A 45 23.29 5.62 -1.00
N SER A 46 23.88 6.72 -1.47
CA SER A 46 24.83 6.70 -2.59
C SER A 46 26.29 7.00 -2.16
N GLN A 47 26.54 7.27 -0.88
CA GLN A 47 27.86 7.75 -0.45
C GLN A 47 28.57 6.76 0.47
N GLY A 48 29.74 6.28 0.00
CA GLY A 48 30.79 5.69 0.84
C GLY A 48 30.53 4.29 1.40
N THR A 49 29.40 3.66 1.10
CA THR A 49 29.09 2.30 1.55
C THR A 49 29.27 1.27 0.43
N ASP A 50 29.52 0.01 0.79
CA ASP A 50 29.62 -1.07 -0.19
C ASP A 50 28.32 -1.21 -1.00
N THR A 51 27.16 -1.16 -0.34
CA THR A 51 25.85 -1.19 -1.00
C THR A 51 25.67 -0.01 -1.96
N GLY A 52 26.10 1.18 -1.57
CA GLY A 52 26.07 2.38 -2.43
C GLY A 52 26.93 2.26 -3.68
N LEU A 53 28.03 1.48 -3.65
CA LEU A 53 28.84 1.19 -4.84
C LEU A 53 28.05 0.40 -5.88
N PHE A 54 27.35 -0.66 -5.46
CA PHE A 54 26.51 -1.47 -6.34
C PHE A 54 25.32 -0.68 -6.88
N LEU A 55 24.67 0.12 -6.04
CA LEU A 55 23.56 0.98 -6.45
C LEU A 55 23.94 1.99 -7.54
N ARG A 56 25.17 2.54 -7.50
CA ARG A 56 25.65 3.43 -8.56
C ARG A 56 25.77 2.74 -9.92
N GLN A 57 26.00 1.43 -9.92
CA GLN A 57 26.04 0.60 -11.13
C GLN A 57 24.65 0.11 -11.56
N GLY A 58 23.57 0.55 -10.86
CA GLY A 58 22.21 0.10 -11.14
C GLY A 58 21.85 -1.28 -10.58
N ILE A 59 22.71 -1.84 -9.72
CA ILE A 59 22.52 -3.16 -9.14
C ILE A 59 21.70 -3.02 -7.84
N PRO A 60 20.52 -3.66 -7.73
CA PRO A 60 19.75 -3.68 -6.49
C PRO A 60 20.54 -4.33 -5.35
N THR A 61 20.39 -3.79 -4.15
CA THR A 61 21.13 -4.26 -2.97
C THR A 61 20.19 -4.58 -1.82
N ILE A 62 20.59 -5.53 -1.00
CA ILE A 62 19.94 -5.85 0.27
C ILE A 62 21.00 -5.84 1.37
N LEU A 63 20.76 -5.07 2.40
CA LEU A 63 21.48 -5.13 3.65
C LEU A 63 20.65 -6.00 4.63
N TRP A 64 21.25 -7.08 5.11
CA TRP A 64 20.60 -8.00 6.02
C TRP A 64 21.37 -8.05 7.34
N GLY A 65 20.71 -7.66 8.42
CA GLY A 65 21.27 -7.62 9.77
C GLY A 65 20.44 -8.43 10.77
N PRO A 66 20.90 -8.55 12.02
CA PRO A 66 20.21 -9.31 13.06
C PRO A 66 18.87 -8.67 13.47
N ASP A 67 18.66 -7.41 13.18
CA ASP A 67 17.48 -6.60 13.52
C ASP A 67 16.52 -6.40 12.36
N GLY A 68 16.92 -6.78 11.11
CA GLY A 68 16.05 -6.62 9.97
C GLY A 68 16.73 -6.57 8.60
N ILE A 69 15.96 -6.09 7.64
CA ILE A 69 16.36 -6.03 6.22
C ILE A 69 16.11 -4.62 5.69
N ARG A 70 17.10 -4.08 4.96
CA ARG A 70 16.98 -2.85 4.17
C ARG A 70 17.29 -3.16 2.71
N GLY A 71 16.30 -2.96 1.83
CA GLY A 71 16.48 -3.13 0.38
C GLY A 71 16.51 -1.78 -0.33
N GLU A 72 17.38 -1.63 -1.31
CA GLU A 72 17.49 -0.44 -2.14
C GLU A 72 17.61 -0.83 -3.62
N ALA A 73 16.84 -0.13 -4.46
CA ALA A 73 16.88 -0.31 -5.91
C ALA A 73 16.62 1.03 -6.60
N ARG A 74 17.28 1.24 -7.75
CA ARG A 74 16.95 2.37 -8.64
C ARG A 74 15.78 1.99 -9.50
N GLU A 75 14.60 2.38 -9.07
CA GLU A 75 13.35 2.15 -9.80
C GLU A 75 12.77 3.50 -10.22
N THR A 76 12.52 3.68 -11.51
CA THR A 76 12.15 5.02 -12.03
C THR A 76 10.66 5.31 -11.91
N LYS A 77 9.80 4.32 -11.95
CA LYS A 77 8.33 4.48 -11.87
C LYS A 77 7.65 3.21 -11.34
N PRO A 78 7.94 2.77 -10.12
CA PRO A 78 7.27 1.59 -9.59
C PRO A 78 5.79 1.91 -9.32
N GLU A 79 4.90 0.98 -9.66
CA GLU A 79 3.53 1.02 -9.17
C GLU A 79 3.52 0.66 -7.68
N LEU A 80 2.84 1.49 -6.87
CA LEU A 80 2.79 1.31 -5.43
C LEU A 80 2.27 -0.08 -5.03
N GLU A 81 1.21 -0.55 -5.68
CA GLU A 81 0.63 -1.86 -5.40
C GLU A 81 1.65 -2.99 -5.65
N TRP A 82 2.38 -2.92 -6.76
CA TRP A 82 3.42 -3.89 -7.10
C TRP A 82 4.57 -3.91 -6.08
N LEU A 83 5.02 -2.73 -5.62
CA LEU A 83 6.05 -2.62 -4.58
C LEU A 83 5.60 -3.29 -3.29
N VAL A 84 4.40 -2.96 -2.84
CA VAL A 84 3.87 -3.48 -1.58
C VAL A 84 3.63 -4.99 -1.68
N ASP A 85 3.14 -5.49 -2.80
CA ASP A 85 2.96 -6.93 -3.01
C ASP A 85 4.27 -7.72 -2.95
N ARG A 86 5.37 -7.12 -3.39
CA ARG A 86 6.68 -7.77 -3.35
C ARG A 86 7.41 -7.64 -2.02
N LEU A 87 7.33 -6.47 -1.40
CA LEU A 87 8.12 -6.16 -0.20
C LEU A 87 7.36 -6.48 1.10
N MET A 88 6.03 -6.46 1.04
CA MET A 88 5.14 -6.61 2.20
C MET A 88 3.94 -7.48 1.83
N PRO A 89 4.15 -8.78 1.51
CA PRO A 89 3.09 -9.66 1.00
C PRO A 89 1.95 -9.85 2.01
N ASP A 90 2.23 -9.79 3.31
CA ASP A 90 1.30 -10.19 4.37
C ASP A 90 0.45 -9.05 4.95
N VAL A 91 0.46 -7.85 4.37
CA VAL A 91 -0.33 -6.73 4.89
C VAL A 91 -1.75 -6.69 4.33
N ASP A 92 -2.68 -6.21 5.12
CA ASP A 92 -4.09 -6.05 4.76
C ASP A 92 -4.40 -4.62 4.33
N LEU A 93 -3.75 -3.63 4.97
CA LEU A 93 -3.93 -2.20 4.72
C LEU A 93 -2.60 -1.46 4.67
N VAL A 94 -2.47 -0.57 3.70
CA VAL A 94 -1.33 0.34 3.54
C VAL A 94 -1.75 1.76 3.87
N LEU A 95 -1.10 2.36 4.86
CA LEU A 95 -1.17 3.78 5.15
C LEU A 95 -0.07 4.51 4.36
N LEU A 96 -0.46 5.30 3.37
CA LEU A 96 0.47 6.08 2.55
C LEU A 96 0.51 7.54 3.00
N GLU A 97 1.59 7.96 3.63
CA GLU A 97 1.79 9.37 3.92
C GLU A 97 2.20 10.14 2.65
N GLY A 98 1.40 11.11 2.26
CA GLY A 98 1.61 11.91 1.04
C GLY A 98 0.70 11.51 -0.12
N GLY A 99 1.24 11.47 -1.34
CA GLY A 99 0.55 10.96 -2.53
C GLY A 99 -0.71 11.73 -2.94
N LYS A 100 -0.72 13.08 -2.84
CA LYS A 100 -1.88 13.92 -3.19
C LYS A 100 -2.35 13.73 -4.63
N ASP A 101 -1.46 13.34 -5.51
CA ASP A 101 -1.65 13.10 -6.95
C ASP A 101 -2.10 11.68 -7.28
N LEU A 102 -2.11 10.77 -6.32
CA LEU A 102 -2.53 9.39 -6.54
C LEU A 102 -4.05 9.23 -6.43
N PRO A 103 -4.68 8.42 -7.27
CA PRO A 103 -6.12 8.17 -7.25
C PRO A 103 -6.50 7.14 -6.17
N LEU A 104 -6.20 7.46 -4.91
CA LEU A 104 -6.45 6.60 -3.76
C LEU A 104 -7.53 7.20 -2.85
N PRO A 105 -8.30 6.35 -2.12
CA PRO A 105 -9.06 6.81 -0.97
C PRO A 105 -8.16 7.59 -0.02
N ARG A 106 -8.67 8.67 0.57
CA ARG A 106 -7.81 9.64 1.25
C ARG A 106 -8.40 10.15 2.56
N ILE A 107 -7.56 10.26 3.57
CA ILE A 107 -7.78 11.08 4.75
C ILE A 107 -7.03 12.40 4.52
N TRP A 108 -7.74 13.51 4.55
CA TRP A 108 -7.11 14.82 4.55
C TRP A 108 -6.92 15.31 5.96
N VAL A 109 -5.69 15.68 6.30
CA VAL A 109 -5.30 16.19 7.62
C VAL A 109 -5.20 17.71 7.57
N GLY A 110 -6.21 18.38 8.10
CA GLY A 110 -6.40 19.81 8.10
C GLY A 110 -7.83 20.21 7.76
N PRO A 111 -8.16 21.51 7.84
CA PRO A 111 -9.48 22.02 7.49
C PRO A 111 -9.86 21.71 6.05
N PRO A 112 -11.15 21.42 5.76
CA PRO A 112 -11.62 21.14 4.40
C PRO A 112 -11.34 22.26 3.39
N GLU A 113 -11.44 23.51 3.82
CA GLU A 113 -11.18 24.72 3.04
C GLU A 113 -9.72 24.85 2.60
N ASP A 114 -8.80 24.24 3.33
CA ASP A 114 -7.37 24.21 2.98
C ASP A 114 -7.02 23.09 1.97
N CYS A 115 -7.97 22.21 1.64
CA CYS A 115 -7.72 21.16 0.69
C CYS A 115 -7.63 21.73 -0.73
N PRO A 116 -6.50 21.56 -1.45
CA PRO A 116 -6.36 22.11 -2.79
C PRO A 116 -7.41 21.57 -3.75
N GLU A 117 -7.86 22.43 -4.67
CA GLU A 117 -8.69 22.00 -5.79
C GLU A 117 -7.97 20.89 -6.59
N GLY A 118 -8.73 19.85 -6.97
CA GLY A 118 -8.19 18.70 -7.69
C GLY A 118 -7.67 17.55 -6.80
N VAL A 119 -7.59 17.71 -5.49
CA VAL A 119 -7.33 16.60 -4.57
C VAL A 119 -8.63 15.83 -4.36
N GLY A 120 -8.75 14.67 -5.03
CA GLY A 120 -9.92 13.81 -4.97
C GLY A 120 -9.81 12.64 -4.00
N GLY A 121 -10.89 11.82 -3.96
CA GLY A 121 -10.93 10.57 -3.20
C GLY A 121 -11.04 10.76 -1.69
N ILE A 122 -11.55 11.90 -1.21
CA ILE A 122 -11.67 12.19 0.23
C ILE A 122 -12.68 11.22 0.87
N LEU A 123 -12.16 10.33 1.69
CA LEU A 123 -12.91 9.38 2.50
C LEU A 123 -13.29 9.96 3.86
N ALA A 124 -12.39 10.75 4.43
CA ALA A 124 -12.59 11.41 5.71
C ALA A 124 -11.72 12.67 5.83
N TRP A 125 -12.18 13.62 6.62
CA TRP A 125 -11.41 14.75 7.11
C TRP A 125 -10.89 14.44 8.51
N TYR A 126 -9.63 14.77 8.78
CA TYR A 126 -9.08 14.75 10.14
C TYR A 126 -8.67 16.17 10.52
N THR A 127 -9.52 16.81 11.31
CA THR A 127 -9.40 18.25 11.62
C THR A 127 -9.94 18.57 13.02
N ARG A 128 -9.45 19.61 13.62
CA ARG A 128 -10.01 20.17 14.86
C ARG A 128 -11.21 21.09 14.60
N GLU A 129 -11.26 21.67 13.41
CA GLU A 129 -12.23 22.69 13.01
C GLU A 129 -12.82 22.36 11.64
N GLY A 130 -13.96 22.95 11.28
CA GLY A 130 -14.50 22.85 9.94
C GLY A 130 -15.11 21.47 9.60
N ARG A 131 -15.91 20.89 10.51
CA ARG A 131 -16.60 19.61 10.21
C ARG A 131 -17.64 19.81 9.11
N THR A 132 -17.71 18.87 8.18
CA THR A 132 -18.67 18.87 7.06
C THR A 132 -19.68 17.74 7.22
N GLU A 133 -20.90 17.94 6.71
CA GLU A 133 -21.94 16.90 6.74
C GLU A 133 -21.80 15.86 5.62
N LYS A 134 -21.15 16.23 4.49
CA LYS A 134 -21.07 15.39 3.29
C LYS A 134 -20.06 14.27 3.39
N VAL A 135 -18.94 14.50 4.10
CA VAL A 135 -17.87 13.52 4.28
C VAL A 135 -17.57 13.43 5.77
N PRO A 136 -17.41 12.23 6.34
CA PRO A 136 -17.11 12.05 7.75
C PRO A 136 -15.90 12.87 8.18
N SER A 137 -16.04 13.54 9.33
CA SER A 137 -15.00 14.39 9.90
C SER A 137 -14.66 13.92 11.32
N PHE A 138 -13.39 13.75 11.57
CA PHE A 138 -12.83 13.29 12.85
C PHE A 138 -11.81 14.29 13.37
N GLY A 139 -11.62 14.31 14.67
CA GLY A 139 -10.60 15.11 15.33
C GLY A 139 -9.72 14.29 16.26
N PRO A 140 -8.77 14.95 16.95
CA PRO A 140 -7.97 14.31 17.99
C PRO A 140 -8.85 13.66 19.06
N GLY A 141 -8.58 12.38 19.36
CA GLY A 141 -9.38 11.54 20.25
C GLY A 141 -10.44 10.69 19.55
N GLU A 142 -10.67 10.89 18.24
CA GLU A 142 -11.64 10.12 17.44
C GLU A 142 -10.96 9.13 16.47
N GLU A 143 -9.66 8.84 16.65
CA GLU A 143 -8.88 7.96 15.76
C GLU A 143 -9.40 6.51 15.74
N GLU A 144 -10.01 6.06 16.83
CA GLU A 144 -10.65 4.74 16.91
C GLU A 144 -11.84 4.65 15.94
N GLN A 145 -12.69 5.69 15.90
CA GLN A 145 -13.82 5.76 15.00
C GLN A 145 -13.35 5.87 13.54
N LEU A 146 -12.28 6.63 13.29
CA LEU A 146 -11.67 6.72 11.97
C LEU A 146 -11.09 5.37 11.54
N ALA A 147 -10.39 4.64 12.41
CA ALA A 147 -9.89 3.30 12.11
C ALA A 147 -11.04 2.32 11.77
N ARG A 148 -12.14 2.36 12.51
CA ARG A 148 -13.35 1.55 12.20
C ARG A 148 -13.95 1.90 10.84
N LEU A 149 -13.99 3.18 10.47
CA LEU A 149 -14.43 3.62 9.14
C LEU A 149 -13.53 3.02 8.04
N LEU A 150 -12.20 3.01 8.23
CA LEU A 150 -11.28 2.42 7.27
C LEU A 150 -11.54 0.92 7.08
N VAL A 151 -11.72 0.18 8.17
CA VAL A 151 -12.04 -1.26 8.10
C VAL A 151 -13.36 -1.48 7.36
N GLU A 152 -14.40 -0.71 7.69
CA GLU A 152 -15.70 -0.85 7.06
C GLU A 152 -15.68 -0.54 5.56
N ARG A 153 -15.05 0.58 5.18
CA ARG A 153 -15.09 1.09 3.80
C ARG A 153 -14.07 0.42 2.89
N LEU A 154 -12.93 -0.01 3.42
CA LEU A 154 -11.80 -0.48 2.62
C LEU A 154 -11.57 -1.98 2.71
N LEU A 155 -11.91 -2.63 3.83
CA LEU A 155 -11.62 -4.05 4.03
C LEU A 155 -12.86 -4.94 3.98
N ARG A 156 -14.03 -4.43 4.36
CA ARG A 156 -15.29 -5.19 4.32
C ARG A 156 -16.04 -5.10 3.00
N SER A 157 -15.61 -4.28 2.06
CA SER A 157 -16.19 -4.22 0.73
C SER A 157 -15.98 -5.55 0.01
N LYS A 158 -17.10 -6.20 -0.39
CA LYS A 158 -17.11 -7.51 -1.07
C LYS A 158 -16.56 -7.48 -2.50
N ASP A 159 -16.19 -6.32 -3.00
CA ASP A 159 -15.85 -6.09 -4.41
C ASP A 159 -14.34 -6.21 -4.72
N PHE A 160 -13.52 -6.61 -3.75
CA PHE A 160 -12.10 -6.81 -3.99
C PHE A 160 -11.85 -8.19 -4.58
N PRO A 161 -11.30 -8.29 -5.79
CA PRO A 161 -10.89 -9.57 -6.34
C PRO A 161 -9.82 -10.19 -5.42
N ALA A 162 -10.04 -11.44 -5.04
CA ALA A 162 -9.09 -12.18 -4.21
C ALA A 162 -7.79 -12.57 -4.95
N ILE A 163 -7.63 -12.14 -6.20
CA ILE A 163 -6.46 -12.37 -7.04
C ILE A 163 -6.00 -11.08 -7.71
N SER A 164 -4.70 -10.82 -7.70
CA SER A 164 -4.06 -9.78 -8.51
C SER A 164 -3.07 -10.42 -9.49
N LEU A 165 -3.02 -9.90 -10.71
CA LEU A 165 -2.09 -10.34 -11.74
C LEU A 165 -1.19 -9.16 -12.12
N HIS A 166 0.12 -9.41 -12.09
CA HIS A 166 1.11 -8.46 -12.58
C HIS A 166 1.98 -9.15 -13.63
N VAL A 167 2.24 -8.46 -14.73
CA VAL A 167 3.16 -8.88 -15.80
C VAL A 167 4.21 -7.79 -15.95
N ASP A 168 5.48 -8.14 -15.78
CA ASP A 168 6.62 -7.21 -15.80
C ASP A 168 6.41 -6.00 -14.87
N GLY A 169 5.86 -6.26 -13.67
CA GLY A 169 5.58 -5.24 -12.67
C GLY A 169 4.36 -4.36 -12.93
N ARG A 170 3.64 -4.56 -14.02
CA ARG A 170 2.43 -3.82 -14.37
C ARG A 170 1.18 -4.60 -14.02
N LYS A 171 0.23 -3.97 -13.35
CA LYS A 171 -1.05 -4.58 -13.00
C LYS A 171 -1.89 -4.87 -14.25
N VAL A 172 -2.35 -6.09 -14.38
CA VAL A 172 -3.31 -6.51 -15.42
C VAL A 172 -4.71 -6.53 -14.82
N PHE A 173 -5.60 -5.73 -15.37
CA PHE A 173 -7.00 -5.72 -14.93
C PHE A 173 -7.72 -6.97 -15.41
N LEU A 174 -8.17 -7.77 -14.47
CA LEU A 174 -8.96 -8.97 -14.73
C LEU A 174 -10.45 -8.64 -14.66
N LYS A 175 -11.21 -9.10 -15.66
CA LYS A 175 -12.67 -9.09 -15.54
C LYS A 175 -13.10 -10.01 -14.38
N PRO A 176 -14.17 -9.71 -13.64
CA PRO A 176 -14.55 -10.46 -12.44
C PRO A 176 -14.65 -11.97 -12.64
N TYR A 177 -15.21 -12.42 -13.75
CA TYR A 177 -15.32 -13.86 -14.07
C TYR A 177 -13.95 -14.52 -14.26
N LEU A 178 -12.99 -13.81 -14.90
CA LEU A 178 -11.65 -14.32 -15.15
C LEU A 178 -10.83 -14.35 -13.85
N ALA A 179 -10.98 -13.34 -13.00
CA ALA A 179 -10.36 -13.32 -11.68
C ALA A 179 -10.84 -14.51 -10.85
N LYS A 180 -12.15 -14.76 -10.83
CA LYS A 180 -12.75 -15.90 -10.11
C LYS A 180 -12.28 -17.23 -10.69
N PHE A 181 -12.28 -17.38 -12.02
CA PHE A 181 -11.81 -18.60 -12.68
C PHE A 181 -10.35 -18.91 -12.34
N LEU A 182 -9.45 -17.92 -12.44
CA LEU A 182 -8.04 -18.10 -12.11
C LEU A 182 -7.85 -18.47 -10.63
N GLN A 183 -8.56 -17.78 -9.74
CA GLN A 183 -8.51 -18.07 -8.31
C GLN A 183 -8.93 -19.51 -8.01
N GLU A 184 -10.09 -19.93 -8.50
CA GLU A 184 -10.62 -21.27 -8.27
C GLU A 184 -9.72 -22.36 -8.87
N SER A 185 -9.16 -22.11 -10.07
CA SER A 185 -8.24 -23.04 -10.73
C SER A 185 -6.95 -23.22 -9.93
N ILE A 186 -6.32 -22.12 -9.51
CA ILE A 186 -5.09 -22.16 -8.72
C ILE A 186 -5.35 -22.82 -7.37
N GLN A 187 -6.41 -22.45 -6.66
CA GLN A 187 -6.78 -23.06 -5.39
C GLN A 187 -7.09 -24.56 -5.54
N GLY A 188 -7.75 -24.95 -6.64
CA GLY A 188 -8.02 -26.36 -6.95
C GLY A 188 -6.73 -27.17 -7.16
N MET A 189 -5.76 -26.62 -7.88
CA MET A 189 -4.44 -27.23 -8.07
C MET A 189 -3.69 -27.38 -6.74
N LEU A 190 -3.69 -26.33 -5.92
CA LEU A 190 -2.96 -26.30 -4.65
C LEU A 190 -3.53 -27.30 -3.64
N ARG A 191 -4.87 -27.51 -3.60
CA ARG A 191 -5.50 -28.51 -2.72
C ARG A 191 -4.99 -29.94 -2.95
N SER A 192 -4.42 -30.23 -4.12
CA SER A 192 -3.82 -31.53 -4.41
C SER A 192 -2.37 -31.68 -3.93
N LEU A 193 -1.76 -30.60 -3.45
CA LEU A 193 -0.40 -30.56 -2.95
C LEU A 193 -0.40 -30.58 -1.41
N LYS A 194 0.68 -31.09 -0.81
CA LYS A 194 0.89 -31.05 0.63
C LYS A 194 1.48 -29.69 1.04
N ASP A 195 1.21 -29.28 2.26
CA ASP A 195 1.80 -28.07 2.87
C ASP A 195 1.51 -26.76 2.12
N THR A 196 0.34 -26.67 1.48
CA THR A 196 -0.10 -25.48 0.73
C THR A 196 -1.23 -24.71 1.42
N GLU A 197 -1.46 -24.95 2.70
CA GLU A 197 -2.45 -24.22 3.49
C GLU A 197 -1.90 -22.85 3.86
N GLY A 198 -2.61 -21.76 3.50
CA GLY A 198 -2.18 -20.40 3.80
C GLY A 198 -3.24 -19.36 3.43
N ARG A 199 -3.10 -18.15 4.02
CA ARG A 199 -3.99 -17.01 3.71
C ARG A 199 -3.62 -16.34 2.39
N ASP A 200 -2.31 -16.25 2.13
CA ASP A 200 -1.75 -15.61 0.94
C ASP A 200 -0.91 -16.60 0.14
N ILE A 201 -1.13 -16.63 -1.16
CA ILE A 201 -0.43 -17.49 -2.09
C ILE A 201 0.19 -16.61 -3.17
N SER A 202 1.51 -16.72 -3.33
CA SER A 202 2.24 -16.04 -4.40
C SER A 202 2.81 -17.04 -5.39
N ILE A 203 2.55 -16.81 -6.68
CA ILE A 203 3.08 -17.64 -7.78
C ILE A 203 3.88 -16.73 -8.70
N HIS A 204 5.16 -17.06 -8.90
CA HIS A 204 6.04 -16.34 -9.82
C HIS A 204 6.33 -17.23 -11.04
N ILE A 205 5.91 -16.77 -12.21
CA ILE A 205 6.19 -17.44 -13.47
C ILE A 205 7.19 -16.58 -14.24
N ARG A 206 8.34 -17.16 -14.58
CA ARG A 206 9.29 -16.55 -15.52
C ARG A 206 8.97 -17.04 -16.91
N GLY A 207 8.65 -16.14 -17.82
CA GLY A 207 8.59 -16.45 -19.24
C GLY A 207 9.97 -16.87 -19.74
N HIS A 208 10.03 -17.84 -20.66
CA HIS A 208 11.23 -18.01 -21.47
C HIS A 208 11.23 -16.87 -22.49
N ASP A 209 12.37 -16.17 -22.63
CA ASP A 209 12.59 -15.30 -23.76
C ASP A 209 12.44 -16.16 -25.03
N SER A 210 11.30 -16.04 -25.69
CA SER A 210 11.17 -16.58 -27.04
C SER A 210 12.04 -15.72 -27.94
N PRO A 211 13.11 -16.24 -28.54
CA PRO A 211 13.91 -15.45 -29.47
C PRO A 211 13.02 -15.11 -30.67
N GLY A 212 12.63 -13.85 -30.79
CA GLY A 212 12.05 -13.27 -31.99
C GLY A 212 10.53 -13.17 -32.02
N ARG A 213 10.03 -12.00 -31.60
CA ARG A 213 8.94 -11.28 -32.30
C ARG A 213 9.31 -9.81 -32.43
#